data_1785392928beed1d1a3c90869bb8320b
#
_entry.id   1785392928beed1d1a3c90869bb8320b
#
_cell.length_a   1.000
_cell.length_b   1.000
_cell.length_c   1.000
_cell.angle_alpha   90.00
_cell.angle_beta   90.00
_cell.angle_gamma   90.00
#
_symmetry.space_group_name_H-M   'P 1'
#
loop_
_entity.id
_entity.type
_entity.pdbx_description
1 polymer ?
#
loop_
_entity_poly.entity_id
_entity_poly.type
_entity_poly.pdbx_seq_one_letter_code
_entity_poly.pdbx_strand_id
1 'polypeptide(L)'
;SILEGLNIDINTVEGYKPAVESVRESHAFARNGGVKDAVISYLSNTEEYKDFVGSLTAEEIAGLDKKAVAKLKAYGKRGKAETQFVEVMACLGGCVTGPSAFNDVLAGRRQLLKEVEKIDLTYANYKENE
;
A
#
# COMPACT_ATOMS: atom_id res chain seq x y z
N SER A 1 5.99 -19.79 22.09
CA SER A 1 4.98 -18.96 21.38
C SER A 1 3.56 -19.43 21.72
N ILE A 2 2.53 -18.65 21.37
CA ILE A 2 1.12 -19.05 21.54
C ILE A 2 0.84 -20.33 20.72
N LEU A 3 1.39 -20.42 19.52
CA LEU A 3 1.21 -21.58 18.64
C LEU A 3 1.78 -22.87 19.25
N GLU A 4 2.97 -22.80 19.84
CA GLU A 4 3.55 -23.92 20.57
C GLU A 4 2.69 -24.35 21.77
N GLY A 5 2.18 -23.36 22.53
CA GLY A 5 1.27 -23.62 23.65
C GLY A 5 -0.05 -24.27 23.24
N LEU A 6 -0.49 -24.07 22.01
CA LEU A 6 -1.68 -24.68 21.42
C LEU A 6 -1.36 -25.94 20.59
N ASN A 7 -0.11 -26.35 20.55
CA ASN A 7 0.40 -27.46 19.74
C ASN A 7 0.06 -27.34 18.24
N ILE A 8 0.13 -26.13 17.71
CA ILE A 8 -0.15 -25.80 16.30
C ILE A 8 1.17 -25.68 15.54
N ASP A 9 1.39 -26.56 14.57
CA ASP A 9 2.49 -26.43 13.61
C ASP A 9 2.00 -25.68 12.37
N ILE A 10 2.48 -24.44 12.19
CA ILE A 10 2.11 -23.57 11.06
C ILE A 10 2.47 -24.15 9.68
N ASN A 11 3.42 -25.09 9.61
CA ASN A 11 3.79 -25.74 8.35
C ASN A 11 2.80 -26.80 7.90
N THR A 12 1.94 -27.28 8.81
CA THR A 12 0.96 -28.34 8.55
C THR A 12 -0.49 -27.84 8.54
N VAL A 13 -0.72 -26.58 8.96
CA VAL A 13 -2.06 -25.98 8.94
C VAL A 13 -2.48 -25.72 7.49
N GLU A 14 -3.66 -26.22 7.12
CA GLU A 14 -4.25 -25.94 5.82
C GLU A 14 -4.57 -24.44 5.67
N GLY A 15 -4.12 -23.85 4.55
CA GLY A 15 -4.36 -22.46 4.26
C GLY A 15 -5.85 -22.20 3.97
N TYR A 16 -6.40 -21.15 4.55
CA TYR A 16 -7.76 -20.71 4.25
C TYR A 16 -7.76 -19.67 3.11
N LYS A 17 -8.52 -19.95 2.05
CA LYS A 17 -8.75 -18.96 0.99
C LYS A 17 -9.95 -18.07 1.40
N PRO A 18 -9.76 -16.74 1.57
CA PRO A 18 -10.87 -15.86 1.93
C PRO A 18 -11.94 -15.86 0.83
N ALA A 19 -13.20 -15.69 1.25
CA ALA A 19 -14.35 -15.67 0.33
C ALA A 19 -14.34 -14.43 -0.60
N VAL A 20 -13.66 -13.36 -0.19
CA VAL A 20 -13.53 -12.12 -0.97
C VAL A 20 -12.09 -12.02 -1.47
N GLU A 21 -11.93 -11.96 -2.78
CA GLU A 21 -10.63 -11.71 -3.40
C GLU A 21 -10.36 -10.21 -3.41
N SER A 22 -9.15 -9.81 -3.03
CA SER A 22 -8.73 -8.41 -3.09
C SER A 22 -7.94 -8.15 -4.37
N VAL A 23 -8.09 -6.95 -4.90
CA VAL A 23 -7.37 -6.51 -6.10
C VAL A 23 -5.86 -6.40 -5.84
N ARG A 24 -5.07 -6.54 -6.87
CA ARG A 24 -3.60 -6.42 -6.85
C ARG A 24 -3.13 -5.15 -6.16
N GLU A 25 -3.78 -4.04 -6.43
CA GLU A 25 -3.42 -2.72 -5.90
C GLU A 25 -3.50 -2.68 -4.37
N SER A 26 -4.49 -3.33 -3.76
CA SER A 26 -4.60 -3.37 -2.29
C SER A 26 -3.50 -4.18 -1.63
N HIS A 27 -3.00 -5.22 -2.28
CA HIS A 27 -1.84 -5.99 -1.79
C HIS A 27 -0.53 -5.19 -1.85
N ALA A 28 -0.47 -4.15 -2.66
CA ALA A 28 0.69 -3.26 -2.76
C ALA A 28 0.75 -2.19 -1.65
N PHE A 29 -0.27 -2.04 -0.79
CA PHE A 29 -0.33 -1.03 0.27
C PHE A 29 0.83 -1.09 1.26
N ALA A 30 1.45 -2.24 1.42
CA ALA A 30 2.57 -2.41 2.34
C ALA A 30 3.88 -1.76 1.88
N ARG A 31 3.96 -1.27 0.64
CA ARG A 31 5.10 -0.50 0.13
C ARG A 31 4.81 1.00 0.05
N ASN A 32 5.85 1.81 0.04
CA ASN A 32 5.74 3.22 -0.28
C ASN A 32 5.14 3.42 -1.68
N GLY A 33 4.24 4.38 -1.81
CA GLY A 33 3.53 4.67 -3.04
C GLY A 33 2.40 3.69 -3.36
N GLY A 34 2.21 2.63 -2.56
CA GLY A 34 1.20 1.61 -2.84
C GLY A 34 -0.22 2.11 -2.73
N VAL A 35 -0.52 2.94 -1.74
CA VAL A 35 -1.85 3.55 -1.58
C VAL A 35 -2.09 4.61 -2.65
N LYS A 36 -1.10 5.45 -2.93
CA LYS A 36 -1.14 6.44 -4.02
C LYS A 36 -1.45 5.78 -5.37
N ASP A 37 -0.70 4.72 -5.71
CA ASP A 37 -0.88 4.01 -6.96
C ASP A 37 -2.26 3.34 -7.06
N ALA A 38 -2.76 2.79 -5.95
CA ALA A 38 -4.10 2.21 -5.88
C ALA A 38 -5.20 3.25 -6.07
N VAL A 39 -5.08 4.43 -5.44
CA VAL A 39 -6.03 5.54 -5.63
C VAL A 39 -6.05 5.98 -7.10
N ILE A 40 -4.87 6.17 -7.71
CA ILE A 40 -4.77 6.55 -9.12
C ILE A 40 -5.38 5.46 -10.01
N SER A 41 -5.08 4.19 -9.75
CA SER A 41 -5.63 3.07 -10.50
C SER A 41 -7.15 3.01 -10.40
N TYR A 42 -7.71 3.11 -9.19
CA TYR A 42 -9.15 3.14 -8.98
C TYR A 42 -9.83 4.28 -9.75
N LEU A 43 -9.34 5.51 -9.59
CA LEU A 43 -9.90 6.68 -10.26
C LEU A 43 -9.81 6.56 -11.78
N SER A 44 -8.69 6.02 -12.31
CA SER A 44 -8.49 5.82 -13.74
C SER A 44 -9.45 4.79 -14.35
N ASN A 45 -9.94 3.85 -13.56
CA ASN A 45 -10.85 2.79 -13.99
C ASN A 45 -12.31 3.07 -13.64
N THR A 46 -12.61 4.21 -13.00
CA THR A 46 -13.96 4.68 -12.68
C THR A 46 -14.36 5.79 -13.65
N GLU A 47 -15.42 5.58 -14.42
CA GLU A 47 -15.83 6.50 -15.51
C GLU A 47 -16.02 7.93 -15.02
N GLU A 48 -16.64 8.10 -13.85
CA GLU A 48 -16.90 9.40 -13.22
C GLU A 48 -15.63 10.24 -12.97
N TYR A 49 -14.48 9.57 -12.76
CA TYR A 49 -13.24 10.24 -12.31
C TYR A 49 -12.12 10.29 -13.34
N LYS A 50 -12.30 9.72 -14.53
CA LYS A 50 -11.27 9.64 -15.57
C LYS A 50 -10.69 11.00 -15.95
N ASP A 51 -11.54 12.02 -16.12
CA ASP A 51 -11.09 13.37 -16.47
C ASP A 51 -10.33 14.03 -15.32
N PHE A 52 -10.69 13.72 -14.08
CA PHE A 52 -10.03 14.26 -12.88
C PHE A 52 -8.61 13.71 -12.72
N VAL A 53 -8.38 12.45 -13.03
CA VAL A 53 -7.06 11.79 -12.84
C VAL A 53 -5.94 12.50 -13.60
N GLY A 54 -6.22 13.00 -14.80
CA GLY A 54 -5.24 13.74 -15.61
C GLY A 54 -4.73 15.03 -14.94
N SER A 55 -5.50 15.60 -14.01
CA SER A 55 -5.15 16.79 -13.23
C SER A 55 -4.70 16.49 -11.80
N LEU A 56 -4.81 15.24 -11.35
CA LEU A 56 -4.47 14.84 -9.99
C LEU A 56 -2.97 14.93 -9.75
N THR A 57 -2.61 15.75 -8.77
CA THR A 57 -1.23 15.82 -8.26
C THR A 57 -1.11 15.01 -6.98
N ALA A 58 -0.12 14.11 -6.93
CA ALA A 58 0.09 13.24 -5.79
C ALA A 58 1.56 13.24 -5.36
N GLU A 59 1.79 13.11 -4.07
CA GLU A 59 3.11 13.05 -3.46
C GLU A 59 3.18 11.85 -2.53
N GLU A 60 4.38 11.24 -2.40
CA GLU A 60 4.68 10.28 -1.35
C GLU A 60 5.80 10.78 -0.44
N ILE A 61 5.62 10.61 0.86
CA ILE A 61 6.61 10.87 1.89
C ILE A 61 6.96 9.53 2.54
N ALA A 62 8.17 9.04 2.21
CA ALA A 62 8.70 7.76 2.65
C ALA A 62 9.70 7.95 3.79
N GLY A 63 9.37 7.44 4.98
CA GLY A 63 10.15 7.63 6.20
C GLY A 63 9.90 9.00 6.84
N LEU A 64 9.65 9.00 8.14
CA LEU A 64 9.45 10.23 8.92
C LEU A 64 10.76 10.74 9.52
N ASP A 65 11.67 11.19 8.66
CA ASP A 65 12.85 11.92 9.08
C ASP A 65 12.54 13.38 9.47
N LYS A 66 13.55 14.13 9.91
CA LYS A 66 13.39 15.54 10.31
C LYS A 66 12.85 16.43 9.19
N LYS A 67 13.22 16.14 7.92
CA LYS A 67 12.76 16.91 6.75
C LYS A 67 11.30 16.61 6.44
N ALA A 68 10.91 15.34 6.44
CA ALA A 68 9.53 14.89 6.26
C ALA A 68 8.60 15.51 7.32
N VAL A 69 9.01 15.45 8.60
CA VAL A 69 8.25 16.04 9.71
C VAL A 69 8.14 17.57 9.56
N ALA A 70 9.21 18.25 9.16
CA ALA A 70 9.18 19.71 8.93
C ALA A 70 8.23 20.07 7.79
N LYS A 71 8.23 19.30 6.69
CA LYS A 71 7.32 19.47 5.54
C LYS A 71 5.85 19.30 5.96
N LEU A 72 5.54 18.22 6.68
CA LEU A 72 4.19 17.96 7.17
C LEU A 72 3.70 19.06 8.14
N LYS A 73 4.56 19.54 9.03
CA LYS A 73 4.26 20.70 9.89
C LYS A 73 3.99 21.97 9.08
N ALA A 74 4.72 22.19 7.99
CA ALA A 74 4.48 23.34 7.11
C ALA A 74 3.13 23.21 6.38
N TYR A 75 2.74 22.02 5.94
CA TYR A 75 1.41 21.76 5.39
C TYR A 75 0.30 22.03 6.41
N GLY A 76 0.45 21.53 7.64
CA GLY A 76 -0.50 21.79 8.72
C GLY A 76 -0.65 23.27 9.04
N LYS A 77 0.47 24.04 9.08
CA LYS A 77 0.42 25.51 9.31
C LYS A 77 -0.27 26.28 8.19
N ARG A 78 -0.11 25.82 6.93
CA ARG A 78 -0.74 26.45 5.75
C ARG A 78 -2.19 26.01 5.53
N GLY A 79 -2.64 24.96 6.23
CA GLY A 79 -3.94 24.33 6.03
C GLY A 79 -4.09 23.61 4.69
N LYS A 80 -2.99 23.43 3.94
CA LYS A 80 -2.97 22.73 2.65
C LYS A 80 -1.60 22.16 2.33
N ALA A 81 -1.57 21.05 1.60
CA ALA A 81 -0.37 20.49 0.97
C ALA A 81 -0.09 21.18 -0.38
N GLU A 82 1.03 20.85 -1.01
CA GLU A 82 1.38 21.32 -2.37
C GLU A 82 0.67 20.48 -3.44
N THR A 83 0.21 19.28 -3.07
CA THR A 83 -0.48 18.34 -3.93
C THR A 83 -1.87 18.02 -3.36
N GLN A 84 -2.75 17.48 -4.21
CA GLN A 84 -4.11 17.12 -3.82
C GLN A 84 -4.16 15.84 -2.99
N PHE A 85 -3.18 14.94 -3.18
CA PHE A 85 -3.05 13.70 -2.41
C PHE A 85 -1.63 13.56 -1.86
N VAL A 86 -1.51 13.24 -0.59
CA VAL A 86 -0.22 12.97 0.07
C VAL A 86 -0.28 11.63 0.78
N GLU A 87 0.48 10.67 0.31
CA GLU A 87 0.72 9.42 1.03
C GLU A 87 1.88 9.60 1.99
N VAL A 88 1.69 9.23 3.25
CA VAL A 88 2.74 9.31 4.27
C VAL A 88 2.94 7.94 4.90
N MET A 89 4.16 7.41 4.79
CA MET A 89 4.56 6.20 5.47
C MET A 89 5.71 6.47 6.45
N ALA A 90 5.55 6.03 7.71
CA ALA A 90 6.53 6.25 8.76
C ALA A 90 7.86 5.52 8.49
N CYS A 91 7.79 4.31 7.94
CA CYS A 91 8.96 3.49 7.65
C CYS A 91 9.47 3.73 6.23
N LEU A 92 10.79 3.82 6.07
CA LEU A 92 11.42 3.83 4.76
C LEU A 92 11.19 2.48 4.07
N GLY A 93 10.62 2.49 2.87
CA GLY A 93 10.26 1.26 2.14
C GLY A 93 8.84 0.77 2.38
N GLY A 94 8.14 1.30 3.40
CA GLY A 94 6.78 0.92 3.77
C GLY A 94 6.73 -0.12 4.88
N CYS A 95 5.54 -0.69 5.10
CA CYS A 95 5.28 -1.64 6.19
C CYS A 95 6.09 -2.95 6.05
N VAL A 96 6.44 -3.35 4.82
CA VAL A 96 7.26 -4.55 4.56
C VAL A 96 8.68 -4.46 5.13
N THR A 97 9.10 -3.26 5.53
CA THR A 97 10.41 -2.98 6.13
C THR A 97 10.28 -2.27 7.47
N GLY A 98 9.11 -2.42 8.11
CA GLY A 98 8.84 -1.86 9.43
C GLY A 98 9.61 -2.54 10.55
N PRO A 99 9.41 -2.09 11.81
CA PRO A 99 10.23 -2.52 12.95
C PRO A 99 10.26 -4.03 13.23
N SER A 100 9.27 -4.77 12.77
CA SER A 100 9.19 -6.24 12.94
C SER A 100 9.56 -7.02 11.68
N ALA A 101 10.03 -6.34 10.63
CA ALA A 101 10.47 -6.99 9.40
C ALA A 101 11.90 -7.51 9.55
N PHE A 102 12.16 -8.70 9.03
CA PHE A 102 13.50 -9.31 9.00
C PHE A 102 14.31 -8.96 7.74
N ASN A 103 13.63 -8.45 6.70
CA ASN A 103 14.24 -8.10 5.43
C ASN A 103 14.78 -6.66 5.45
N ASP A 104 15.85 -6.44 4.68
CA ASP A 104 16.24 -5.07 4.32
C ASP A 104 15.20 -4.44 3.35
N VAL A 105 15.28 -3.11 3.20
CA VAL A 105 14.31 -2.33 2.42
C VAL A 105 14.20 -2.81 0.98
N LEU A 106 15.33 -3.11 0.32
CA LEU A 106 15.33 -3.50 -1.09
C LEU A 106 14.83 -4.93 -1.29
N ALA A 107 15.24 -5.86 -0.42
CA ALA A 107 14.82 -7.25 -0.48
C ALA A 107 13.33 -7.39 -0.17
N GLY A 108 12.83 -6.77 0.89
CA GLY A 108 11.42 -6.80 1.27
C GLY A 108 10.52 -6.21 0.19
N ARG A 109 10.88 -5.06 -0.37
CA ARG A 109 10.14 -4.44 -1.48
C ARG A 109 10.12 -5.33 -2.73
N ARG A 110 11.28 -5.90 -3.10
CA ARG A 110 11.38 -6.78 -4.27
C ARG A 110 10.53 -8.04 -4.12
N GLN A 111 10.54 -8.64 -2.92
CA GLN A 111 9.74 -9.81 -2.63
C GLN A 111 8.24 -9.49 -2.71
N LEU A 112 7.80 -8.39 -2.07
CA LEU A 112 6.41 -7.95 -2.15
C LEU A 112 5.96 -7.77 -3.60
N LEU A 113 6.73 -7.05 -4.42
CA LEU A 113 6.38 -6.81 -5.82
C LEU A 113 6.20 -8.11 -6.60
N LYS A 114 7.10 -9.10 -6.40
CA LYS A 114 6.97 -10.42 -7.04
C LYS A 114 5.69 -11.16 -6.64
N GLU A 115 5.24 -11.04 -5.39
CA GLU A 115 4.01 -11.66 -4.94
C GLU A 115 2.77 -10.91 -5.46
N VAL A 116 2.81 -9.59 -5.44
CA VAL A 116 1.74 -8.74 -5.98
C VAL A 116 1.52 -8.95 -7.48
N GLU A 117 2.60 -9.13 -8.26
CA GLU A 117 2.53 -9.40 -9.70
C GLU A 117 1.80 -10.71 -10.05
N LYS A 118 1.72 -11.67 -9.14
CA LYS A 118 1.00 -12.93 -9.33
C LYS A 118 -0.53 -12.80 -9.22
N ILE A 119 -1.02 -11.65 -8.77
CA ILE A 119 -2.44 -11.40 -8.58
C ILE A 119 -3.02 -10.84 -9.88
N ASP A 120 -3.93 -11.57 -10.49
CA ASP A 120 -4.54 -11.19 -11.77
C ASP A 120 -5.67 -10.17 -11.62
N LEU A 121 -6.37 -10.19 -10.48
CA LEU A 121 -7.45 -9.26 -10.21
C LEU A 121 -6.90 -7.85 -9.95
N THR A 122 -7.37 -6.87 -10.72
CA THR A 122 -6.99 -5.45 -10.64
C THR A 122 -8.22 -4.57 -10.68
N TYR A 123 -8.14 -3.28 -10.36
CA TYR A 123 -9.27 -2.35 -10.56
C TYR A 123 -9.71 -2.27 -12.03
N ALA A 124 -8.83 -2.52 -12.99
CA ALA A 124 -9.16 -2.52 -14.40
C ALA A 124 -10.09 -3.66 -14.82
N ASN A 125 -10.02 -4.82 -14.14
CA ASN A 125 -10.83 -6.00 -14.45
C ASN A 125 -11.77 -6.42 -13.31
N TYR A 126 -11.77 -5.67 -12.21
CA TYR A 126 -12.69 -5.85 -11.11
C TYR A 126 -14.11 -5.46 -11.55
N LYS A 127 -15.04 -6.40 -11.39
CA LYS A 127 -16.48 -6.13 -11.56
C LYS A 127 -17.09 -6.24 -10.18
N GLU A 128 -17.71 -5.16 -9.70
CA GLU A 128 -18.59 -5.26 -8.54
C GLU A 128 -19.69 -6.26 -8.90
N ASN A 129 -19.85 -7.28 -8.07
CA ASN A 129 -21.01 -8.16 -8.19
C ASN A 129 -22.22 -7.31 -7.79
N GLU A 130 -23.03 -6.90 -8.78
CA GLU A 130 -24.31 -6.26 -8.61
C GLU A 130 -25.29 -7.18 -7.85
#